data_15cdcc0a4f8198450c973a894a4ac7d3
#
_entry.id   15cdcc0a4f8198450c973a894a4ac7d3
#
_cell.length_a   1.000
_cell.length_b   1.000
_cell.length_c   1.000
_cell.angle_alpha   90.00
_cell.angle_beta   90.00
_cell.angle_gamma   90.00
#
_symmetry.space_group_name_H-M   'P 1'
#
loop_
_entity.id
_entity.type
_entity.pdbx_description
1 polymer ?
#
loop_
_entity_poly.entity_id
_entity_poly.type
_entity_poly.pdbx_seq_one_letter_code
_entity_poly.pdbx_strand_id
1 'polypeptide(L)'
;RGTDKPFEVYGHPDMTGCLFSFTPRPTAGAKHPPLEGRLCHGVDLSRMPLGEARAEGLTLKYVIEACRNLGLGDKFFTPMFEKLIGVGYVREMILAGASEAEIRVRWADDVRRFRKLRGRYLLYE
;
A
#
# COMPACT_ATOMS: atom_id res chain seq x y z
N ARG A 1 12.40 1.48 0.00
CA ARG A 1 13.74 1.74 0.57
C ARG A 1 14.80 1.12 -0.32
N GLY A 2 16.02 1.70 -0.38
CA GLY A 2 17.11 1.15 -1.17
C GLY A 2 17.02 1.39 -2.67
N THR A 3 16.24 2.38 -3.09
CA THR A 3 16.13 2.87 -4.47
C THR A 3 16.23 4.40 -4.48
N ASP A 4 16.42 4.97 -5.63
CA ASP A 4 16.34 6.42 -5.91
C ASP A 4 14.90 6.94 -6.02
N LYS A 5 13.89 6.04 -5.92
CA LYS A 5 12.46 6.33 -5.99
C LYS A 5 11.73 5.92 -4.70
N PRO A 6 12.05 6.55 -3.54
CA PRO A 6 11.42 6.20 -2.27
C PRO A 6 9.91 6.49 -2.31
N PHE A 7 9.11 5.50 -1.85
CA PHE A 7 7.64 5.51 -1.86
C PHE A 7 6.95 5.48 -3.23
N GLU A 8 7.69 5.45 -4.32
CA GLU A 8 7.16 5.46 -5.68
C GLU A 8 7.24 4.08 -6.36
N VAL A 9 7.98 3.14 -5.77
CA VAL A 9 8.12 1.78 -6.29
C VAL A 9 7.86 0.74 -5.21
N TYR A 10 7.27 -0.38 -5.60
CA TYR A 10 7.16 -1.57 -4.77
C TYR A 10 7.40 -2.84 -5.59
N GLY A 11 7.85 -3.89 -4.93
CA GLY A 11 8.10 -5.16 -5.59
C GLY A 11 8.72 -6.20 -4.68
N HIS A 12 8.81 -7.41 -5.18
CA HIS A 12 9.39 -8.56 -4.52
C HIS A 12 10.06 -9.48 -5.54
N PRO A 13 11.09 -10.28 -5.17
CA PRO A 13 11.71 -11.23 -6.10
C PRO A 13 10.74 -12.22 -6.74
N ASP A 14 9.71 -12.62 -6.01
CA ASP A 14 8.74 -13.63 -6.43
C ASP A 14 7.49 -13.03 -7.11
N MET A 15 7.40 -11.70 -7.29
CA MET A 15 6.32 -11.11 -8.08
C MET A 15 6.45 -11.47 -9.55
N THR A 16 5.32 -11.79 -10.18
CA THR A 16 5.25 -12.21 -11.59
C THR A 16 4.42 -11.23 -12.42
N GLY A 17 4.61 -11.24 -13.75
CA GLY A 17 3.85 -10.40 -14.68
C GLY A 17 4.17 -8.91 -14.59
N CYS A 18 5.24 -8.51 -13.91
CA CYS A 18 5.65 -7.14 -13.75
C CYS A 18 6.64 -6.73 -14.84
N LEU A 19 6.44 -5.56 -15.47
CA LEU A 19 7.35 -5.01 -16.49
C LEU A 19 8.53 -4.25 -15.90
N PHE A 20 8.43 -3.82 -14.64
CA PHE A 20 9.47 -3.08 -13.94
C PHE A 20 10.26 -3.99 -13.02
N SER A 21 11.58 -3.77 -12.96
CA SER A 21 12.45 -4.46 -12.03
C SER A 21 13.49 -3.52 -11.43
N PHE A 22 13.92 -3.83 -10.22
CA PHE A 22 14.94 -3.06 -9.50
C PHE A 22 15.67 -3.95 -8.49
N THR A 23 16.86 -3.52 -8.09
CA THR A 23 17.64 -4.18 -7.04
C THR A 23 17.88 -3.19 -5.92
N PRO A 24 17.33 -3.41 -4.71
CA PRO A 24 17.59 -2.54 -3.57
C PRO A 24 19.08 -2.50 -3.23
N ARG A 25 19.60 -1.29 -2.96
CA ARG A 25 20.99 -1.05 -2.59
C ARG A 25 21.03 -0.08 -1.39
N PRO A 26 22.10 -0.09 -0.59
CA PRO A 26 22.30 0.88 0.48
C PRO A 26 22.20 2.33 -0.04
N THR A 27 21.46 3.15 0.66
CA THR A 27 21.32 4.59 0.41
C THR A 27 21.53 5.36 1.71
N ALA A 28 21.70 6.68 1.64
CA ALA A 28 21.82 7.53 2.83
C ALA A 28 20.62 7.37 3.79
N GLY A 29 19.41 7.19 3.24
CA GLY A 29 18.18 7.00 4.03
C GLY A 29 17.88 5.54 4.41
N ALA A 30 18.64 4.57 3.91
CA ALA A 30 18.44 3.14 4.18
C ALA A 30 19.74 2.38 4.02
N LYS A 31 20.55 2.31 5.08
CA LYS A 31 21.86 1.63 5.06
C LYS A 31 21.75 0.13 4.81
N HIS A 32 20.67 -0.48 5.29
CA HIS A 32 20.36 -1.91 5.12
C HIS A 32 18.90 -2.04 4.66
N PRO A 33 18.62 -1.85 3.36
CA PRO A 33 17.27 -1.96 2.85
C PRO A 33 16.80 -3.43 2.84
N PRO A 34 15.51 -3.69 3.02
CA PRO A 34 14.96 -5.02 2.80
C PRO A 34 15.29 -5.53 1.39
N LEU A 35 15.56 -6.82 1.25
CA LEU A 35 15.89 -7.48 -0.02
C LEU A 35 17.13 -6.89 -0.72
N GLU A 36 18.08 -6.34 0.05
CA GLU A 36 19.34 -5.78 -0.47
C GLU A 36 20.03 -6.77 -1.42
N GLY A 37 20.44 -6.28 -2.59
CA GLY A 37 21.13 -7.08 -3.61
C GLY A 37 20.26 -8.09 -4.35
N ARG A 38 18.99 -8.27 -4.01
CA ARG A 38 18.08 -9.19 -4.72
C ARG A 38 17.34 -8.47 -5.84
N LEU A 39 17.29 -9.08 -7.02
CA LEU A 39 16.45 -8.58 -8.10
C LEU A 39 14.97 -8.71 -7.70
N CYS A 40 14.25 -7.60 -7.70
CA CYS A 40 12.83 -7.53 -7.43
C CYS A 40 12.08 -7.15 -8.71
N HIS A 41 10.92 -7.77 -8.90
CA HIS A 41 9.95 -7.40 -9.93
C HIS A 41 8.79 -6.66 -9.26
N GLY A 42 8.21 -5.66 -9.93
CA GLY A 42 7.19 -4.85 -9.28
C GLY A 42 6.61 -3.75 -10.16
N VAL A 43 6.20 -2.69 -9.52
CA VAL A 43 5.50 -1.55 -10.14
C VAL A 43 6.24 -0.26 -9.82
N ASP A 44 6.39 0.58 -10.85
CA ASP A 44 6.92 1.95 -10.77
C ASP A 44 5.78 2.95 -10.95
N LEU A 45 5.45 3.68 -9.91
CA LEU A 45 4.41 4.71 -9.88
C LEU A 45 4.96 6.13 -10.11
N SER A 46 6.29 6.28 -10.25
CA SER A 46 6.95 7.59 -10.36
C SER A 46 6.50 8.41 -11.57
N ARG A 47 5.93 7.76 -12.57
CA ARG A 47 5.41 8.42 -13.79
C ARG A 47 3.90 8.64 -13.79
N MET A 48 3.21 8.29 -12.69
CA MET A 48 1.78 8.53 -12.56
C MET A 48 1.51 10.04 -12.58
N PRO A 49 0.60 10.53 -13.45
CA PRO A 49 0.22 11.94 -13.45
C PRO A 49 -0.33 12.37 -12.10
N LEU A 50 0.08 13.54 -11.60
CA LEU A 50 -0.35 14.05 -10.29
C LEU A 50 -1.88 14.15 -10.17
N GLY A 51 -2.56 14.51 -11.28
CA GLY A 51 -4.03 14.55 -11.31
C GLY A 51 -4.67 13.19 -11.08
N GLU A 52 -4.11 12.13 -11.64
CA GLU A 52 -4.55 10.75 -11.46
C GLU A 52 -4.32 10.29 -10.00
N ALA A 53 -3.11 10.50 -9.47
CA ALA A 53 -2.79 10.16 -8.08
C ALA A 53 -3.70 10.88 -7.08
N ARG A 54 -4.04 12.16 -7.34
CA ARG A 54 -4.98 12.91 -6.50
C ARG A 54 -6.42 12.39 -6.62
N ALA A 55 -6.84 11.99 -7.81
CA ALA A 55 -8.18 11.44 -8.03
C ALA A 55 -8.36 10.06 -7.37
N GLU A 56 -7.34 9.20 -7.40
CA GLU A 56 -7.36 7.92 -6.69
C GLU A 56 -7.48 8.11 -5.17
N GLY A 57 -6.82 9.12 -4.61
CA GLY A 57 -6.80 9.36 -3.16
C GLY A 57 -6.21 8.18 -2.39
N LEU A 58 -6.81 7.82 -1.26
CA LEU A 58 -6.44 6.62 -0.53
C LEU A 58 -6.95 5.39 -1.29
N THR A 59 -6.04 4.57 -1.82
CA THR A 59 -6.38 3.32 -2.51
C THR A 59 -5.67 2.13 -1.86
N LEU A 60 -6.35 0.99 -1.79
CA LEU A 60 -5.81 -0.31 -1.40
C LEU A 60 -5.45 -1.19 -2.61
N LYS A 61 -5.68 -0.70 -3.83
CA LYS A 61 -5.46 -1.41 -5.09
C LYS A 61 -4.10 -2.11 -5.11
N TYR A 62 -3.03 -1.36 -4.89
CA TYR A 62 -1.66 -1.88 -4.99
C TYR A 62 -1.34 -2.93 -3.93
N VAL A 63 -1.88 -2.78 -2.71
CA VAL A 63 -1.71 -3.76 -1.63
C VAL A 63 -2.47 -5.04 -1.96
N ILE A 64 -3.70 -4.93 -2.45
CA ILE A 64 -4.53 -6.08 -2.85
C ILE A 64 -3.88 -6.82 -4.01
N GLU A 65 -3.41 -6.11 -5.04
CA GLU A 65 -2.74 -6.69 -6.21
C GLU A 65 -1.44 -7.41 -5.82
N ALA A 66 -0.60 -6.78 -4.99
CA ALA A 66 0.64 -7.39 -4.51
C ALA A 66 0.37 -8.64 -3.64
N CYS A 67 -0.62 -8.58 -2.76
CA CYS A 67 -1.02 -9.72 -1.91
C CYS A 67 -1.47 -10.91 -2.76
N ARG A 68 -2.30 -10.66 -3.77
CA ARG A 68 -2.79 -11.69 -4.69
C ARG A 68 -1.67 -12.26 -5.55
N ASN A 69 -0.80 -11.40 -6.08
CA ASN A 69 0.31 -11.80 -6.94
C ASN A 69 1.29 -12.74 -6.22
N LEU A 70 1.64 -12.41 -4.97
CA LEU A 70 2.59 -13.19 -4.19
C LEU A 70 2.00 -14.47 -3.60
N GLY A 71 0.69 -14.54 -3.37
CA GLY A 71 0.03 -15.74 -2.84
C GLY A 71 0.52 -16.18 -1.46
N LEU A 72 1.12 -15.27 -0.67
CA LEU A 72 1.71 -15.59 0.64
C LEU A 72 0.68 -15.72 1.77
N GLY A 73 -0.60 -15.45 1.49
CA GLY A 73 -1.65 -15.46 2.49
C GLY A 73 -1.33 -14.51 3.65
N ASP A 74 -1.53 -14.99 4.86
CA ASP A 74 -1.30 -14.19 6.08
C ASP A 74 0.16 -13.72 6.25
N LYS A 75 1.13 -14.44 5.68
CA LYS A 75 2.56 -14.07 5.72
C LYS A 75 2.90 -12.81 4.90
N PHE A 76 1.98 -12.33 4.06
CA PHE A 76 2.15 -11.09 3.32
C PHE A 76 2.15 -9.86 4.24
N PHE A 77 1.38 -9.92 5.31
CA PHE A 77 1.20 -8.81 6.23
C PHE A 77 2.13 -8.91 7.44
N THR A 78 2.68 -7.78 7.85
CA THR A 78 3.38 -7.67 9.13
C THR A 78 2.45 -7.05 10.18
N PRO A 79 2.74 -7.21 11.49
CA PRO A 79 1.95 -6.56 12.55
C PRO A 79 1.88 -5.02 12.41
N MET A 80 2.82 -4.43 11.66
CA MET A 80 2.84 -3.00 11.38
C MET A 80 1.68 -2.59 10.46
N PHE A 81 1.20 -3.47 9.58
CA PHE A 81 0.11 -3.15 8.67
C PHE A 81 -1.16 -2.71 9.42
N GLU A 82 -1.57 -3.47 10.44
CA GLU A 82 -2.76 -3.13 11.23
C GLU A 82 -2.59 -1.82 12.01
N LYS A 83 -1.37 -1.53 12.48
CA LYS A 83 -1.08 -0.25 13.13
C LYS A 83 -1.18 0.94 12.16
N LEU A 84 -0.78 0.75 10.91
CA LEU A 84 -0.83 1.80 9.88
C LEU A 84 -2.24 2.01 9.34
N ILE A 85 -2.97 0.93 9.06
CA ILE A 85 -4.35 1.01 8.56
C ILE A 85 -5.37 1.36 9.66
N GLY A 86 -5.02 1.10 10.94
CA GLY A 86 -5.80 1.45 12.11
C GLY A 86 -6.93 0.48 12.47
N VAL A 87 -7.16 -0.57 11.67
CA VAL A 87 -8.24 -1.56 11.88
C VAL A 87 -7.82 -2.95 11.40
N GLY A 88 -8.21 -4.01 12.10
CA GLY A 88 -7.83 -5.39 11.75
C GLY A 88 -8.61 -5.97 10.57
N TYR A 89 -9.88 -5.60 10.43
CA TYR A 89 -10.76 -6.22 9.43
C TYR A 89 -10.32 -6.02 7.97
N VAL A 90 -9.52 -4.98 7.67
CA VAL A 90 -9.03 -4.75 6.30
C VAL A 90 -8.13 -5.89 5.85
N ARG A 91 -7.19 -6.34 6.70
CA ARG A 91 -6.34 -7.50 6.41
C ARG A 91 -7.18 -8.75 6.18
N GLU A 92 -8.13 -9.02 7.06
CA GLU A 92 -9.03 -10.19 6.97
C GLU A 92 -9.83 -10.17 5.67
N MET A 93 -10.38 -9.02 5.28
CA MET A 93 -11.15 -8.87 4.05
C MET A 93 -10.26 -9.08 2.80
N ILE A 94 -9.03 -8.54 2.79
CA ILE A 94 -8.08 -8.77 1.68
C ILE A 94 -7.77 -10.27 1.54
N LEU A 95 -7.48 -10.95 2.65
CA LEU A 95 -7.19 -12.39 2.68
C LEU A 95 -8.40 -13.23 2.25
N ALA A 96 -9.61 -12.78 2.56
CA ALA A 96 -10.85 -13.40 2.10
C ALA A 96 -11.17 -13.11 0.61
N GLY A 97 -10.32 -12.34 -0.09
CA GLY A 97 -10.48 -12.03 -1.50
C GLY A 97 -11.40 -10.84 -1.81
N ALA A 98 -11.78 -10.05 -0.80
CA ALA A 98 -12.62 -8.89 -0.99
C ALA A 98 -11.99 -7.86 -1.94
N SER A 99 -12.83 -7.18 -2.70
CA SER A 99 -12.46 -6.04 -3.52
C SER A 99 -12.24 -4.78 -2.67
N GLU A 100 -11.52 -3.80 -3.21
CA GLU A 100 -11.40 -2.49 -2.57
C GLU A 100 -12.78 -1.84 -2.34
N ALA A 101 -13.71 -2.00 -3.27
CA ALA A 101 -15.06 -1.45 -3.15
C ALA A 101 -15.81 -2.00 -1.92
N GLU A 102 -15.75 -3.30 -1.69
CA GLU A 102 -16.36 -3.94 -0.51
C GLU A 102 -15.71 -3.45 0.79
N ILE A 103 -14.40 -3.30 0.82
CA ILE A 103 -13.69 -2.75 1.98
C ILE A 103 -14.11 -1.29 2.22
N ARG A 104 -14.24 -0.47 1.17
CA ARG A 104 -14.70 0.92 1.26
C ARG A 104 -16.13 1.02 1.81
N VAL A 105 -17.02 0.13 1.42
CA VAL A 105 -18.38 0.06 1.99
C VAL A 105 -18.30 -0.21 3.50
N ARG A 106 -17.43 -1.13 3.93
CA ARG A 106 -17.30 -1.50 5.34
C ARG A 106 -16.87 -0.35 6.25
N TRP A 107 -15.97 0.54 5.79
CA TRP A 107 -15.52 1.67 6.62
C TRP A 107 -16.33 2.96 6.40
N ALA A 108 -17.24 2.99 5.42
CA ALA A 108 -17.95 4.22 5.04
C ALA A 108 -18.68 4.89 6.22
N ASP A 109 -19.31 4.10 7.08
CA ASP A 109 -20.04 4.60 8.24
C ASP A 109 -19.10 5.18 9.31
N ASP A 110 -17.96 4.55 9.52
CA ASP A 110 -16.94 5.03 10.47
C ASP A 110 -16.35 6.36 10.01
N VAL A 111 -16.04 6.48 8.71
CA VAL A 111 -15.57 7.71 8.10
C VAL A 111 -16.62 8.82 8.21
N ARG A 112 -17.90 8.50 7.98
CA ARG A 112 -19.02 9.45 8.08
C ARG A 112 -19.17 9.97 9.51
N ARG A 113 -19.13 9.08 10.50
CA ARG A 113 -19.19 9.44 11.92
C ARG A 113 -18.01 10.32 12.32
N PHE A 114 -16.80 9.94 11.89
CA PHE A 114 -15.61 10.75 12.20
C PHE A 114 -15.65 12.13 11.54
N ARG A 115 -16.09 12.24 10.29
CA ARG A 115 -16.26 13.53 9.62
C ARG A 115 -17.20 14.46 10.39
N LYS A 116 -18.33 13.93 10.89
CA LYS A 116 -19.26 14.70 11.73
C LYS A 116 -18.62 15.13 13.05
N LEU A 117 -17.87 14.22 13.68
CA LEU A 117 -17.19 14.52 14.95
C LEU A 117 -16.13 15.60 14.78
N ARG A 118 -15.22 15.43 13.80
CA ARG A 118 -14.10 16.34 13.59
C ARG A 118 -14.53 17.74 13.19
N GLY A 119 -15.70 17.90 12.54
CA GLY A 119 -16.23 19.20 12.13
C GLY A 119 -16.32 20.22 13.25
N ARG A 120 -16.43 19.78 14.51
CA ARG A 120 -16.43 20.65 15.71
C ARG A 120 -15.05 21.20 16.08
N TYR A 121 -13.97 20.63 15.51
CA TYR A 121 -12.60 20.96 15.86
C TYR A 121 -11.82 21.55 14.69
N LEU A 122 -12.44 21.65 13.50
CA LEU A 122 -11.81 22.29 12.35
C LEU A 122 -11.82 23.80 12.53
N LEU A 123 -10.65 24.42 12.37
CA LEU A 123 -10.48 25.87 12.40
C LEU A 123 -10.70 26.51 11.01
N TYR A 124 -10.65 25.69 9.96
CA TYR A 124 -10.82 26.10 8.56
C TYR A 124 -11.76 25.11 7.86
N GLU A 125 -12.55 25.61 6.91
CA GLU A 125 -13.45 24.80 6.06
C GLU A 125 -12.70 24.11 4.92
#